data_d4826f5363ff7d74553731472debc17d
#
_entry.id   d4826f5363ff7d74553731472debc17d
#
_cell.length_a   1.000
_cell.length_b   1.000
_cell.length_c   1.000
_cell.angle_alpha   90.00
_cell.angle_beta   90.00
_cell.angle_gamma   90.00
#
_symmetry.space_group_name_H-M   'P 1'
#
loop_
_entity.id
_entity.type
_entity.pdbx_description
1 polymer ?
#
loop_
_entity_poly.entity_id
_entity_poly.type
_entity_poly.pdbx_seq_one_letter_code
_entity_poly.pdbx_strand_id
1 'polypeptide(L)'
;MIAKRKPSVADPTPASTDDSDTLRAYAAGAASYDQRTDRFMVFRRRVVDALDLRTGDLVVDVGCGSGLCMPLLQEKIGTEGFIIAIDESRSMLNIARARAERFGWSNVSFIMAPAAEVDLPVDADAALFCAVHDIVRRPHSVRNIVSQLRRGAHVAAGGGKWAAPWLILLNAYVAALHRPFVRSFEGFDHPWSVLAPYLEDVDVTEMVLGTGYVAAGRVAR
;
A
#
# COMPACT_ATOMS: atom_id res chain seq x y z
N MET A 1 28.04 12.35 1.81
CA MET A 1 26.90 11.85 1.01
C MET A 1 27.13 10.38 0.78
N ILE A 2 26.50 9.50 1.59
CA ILE A 2 26.65 8.05 1.45
C ILE A 2 25.60 7.62 0.42
N ALA A 3 26.05 7.14 -0.74
CA ALA A 3 25.14 6.60 -1.75
C ALA A 3 24.35 5.42 -1.14
N LYS A 4 23.03 5.56 -1.06
CA LYS A 4 22.14 4.47 -0.62
C LYS A 4 22.34 3.31 -1.61
N ARG A 5 22.82 2.16 -1.11
CA ARG A 5 22.98 0.94 -1.94
C ARG A 5 21.58 0.51 -2.37
N LYS A 6 21.33 0.42 -3.69
CA LYS A 6 20.14 -0.25 -4.22
C LYS A 6 20.12 -1.68 -3.70
N PRO A 7 19.03 -2.16 -3.10
CA PRO A 7 18.95 -3.53 -2.62
C PRO A 7 19.07 -4.51 -3.79
N SER A 8 19.97 -5.50 -3.66
CA SER A 8 20.04 -6.64 -4.57
C SER A 8 18.99 -7.63 -4.12
N VAL A 9 17.81 -7.58 -4.72
CA VAL A 9 16.73 -8.55 -4.48
C VAL A 9 16.89 -9.67 -5.51
N ALA A 10 16.96 -10.93 -5.04
CA ALA A 10 17.03 -12.09 -5.91
C ALA A 10 15.77 -12.17 -6.78
N ASP A 11 15.97 -12.35 -8.08
CA ASP A 11 14.90 -12.48 -9.07
C ASP A 11 14.07 -13.73 -8.76
N PRO A 12 12.77 -13.66 -8.53
CA PRO A 12 11.97 -14.86 -8.25
C PRO A 12 11.76 -15.69 -9.52
N THR A 13 11.65 -17.00 -9.34
CA THR A 13 11.41 -18.05 -10.32
C THR A 13 10.42 -17.63 -11.44
N PRO A 14 10.69 -17.97 -12.70
CA PRO A 14 9.83 -17.58 -13.83
C PRO A 14 8.40 -18.10 -13.69
N ALA A 15 7.45 -17.29 -14.13
CA ALA A 15 6.01 -17.52 -14.10
C ALA A 15 5.63 -18.86 -14.77
N SER A 16 4.65 -19.58 -14.21
CA SER A 16 4.07 -20.77 -14.83
C SER A 16 3.21 -20.37 -16.05
N THR A 17 2.90 -21.31 -16.96
CA THR A 17 2.08 -21.08 -18.15
C THR A 17 0.67 -20.57 -17.82
N ASP A 18 0.13 -20.90 -16.65
CA ASP A 18 -1.18 -20.43 -16.15
C ASP A 18 -1.15 -18.93 -15.78
N ASP A 19 0.01 -18.42 -15.37
CA ASP A 19 0.24 -16.99 -15.10
C ASP A 19 0.23 -16.14 -16.38
N SER A 20 0.64 -16.70 -17.52
CA SER A 20 0.73 -15.97 -18.80
C SER A 20 -0.66 -15.63 -19.40
N ASP A 21 -1.65 -16.48 -19.21
CA ASP A 21 -3.02 -16.26 -19.69
C ASP A 21 -3.76 -15.26 -18.79
N THR A 22 -3.51 -15.29 -17.48
CA THR A 22 -3.98 -14.29 -16.52
C THR A 22 -3.38 -12.91 -16.84
N LEU A 23 -2.10 -12.83 -17.16
CA LEU A 23 -1.43 -11.59 -17.58
C LEU A 23 -1.99 -11.03 -18.90
N ARG A 24 -2.27 -11.90 -19.90
CA ARG A 24 -2.87 -11.49 -21.18
C ARG A 24 -4.30 -11.01 -21.00
N ALA A 25 -5.13 -11.73 -20.22
CA ALA A 25 -6.49 -11.33 -19.90
C ALA A 25 -6.52 -9.98 -19.15
N TYR A 26 -5.54 -9.75 -18.26
CA TYR A 26 -5.40 -8.48 -17.57
C TYR A 26 -4.87 -7.35 -18.48
N ALA A 27 -3.90 -7.62 -19.34
CA ALA A 27 -3.44 -6.63 -20.32
C ALA A 27 -4.57 -6.16 -21.23
N ALA A 28 -5.49 -7.07 -21.60
CA ALA A 28 -6.71 -6.76 -22.37
C ALA A 28 -7.76 -6.01 -21.51
N GLY A 29 -7.81 -6.27 -20.19
CA GLY A 29 -8.75 -5.66 -19.25
C GLY A 29 -8.22 -4.44 -18.49
N ALA A 30 -6.91 -4.15 -18.56
CA ALA A 30 -6.25 -3.12 -17.78
C ALA A 30 -6.85 -1.72 -17.97
N ALA A 31 -7.20 -1.36 -19.20
CA ALA A 31 -7.85 -0.09 -19.49
C ALA A 31 -9.22 0.05 -18.80
N SER A 32 -10.01 -1.02 -18.74
CA SER A 32 -11.32 -1.01 -18.07
C SER A 32 -11.20 -1.06 -16.54
N TYR A 33 -10.16 -1.71 -16.03
CA TYR A 33 -9.86 -1.75 -14.60
C TYR A 33 -9.37 -0.38 -14.11
N ASP A 34 -8.47 0.26 -14.86
CA ASP A 34 -7.97 1.60 -14.56
C ASP A 34 -9.11 2.62 -14.57
N GLN A 35 -10.03 2.59 -15.55
CA GLN A 35 -11.21 3.47 -15.56
C GLN A 35 -12.14 3.28 -14.36
N ARG A 36 -12.32 2.06 -13.85
CA ARG A 36 -13.11 1.80 -12.64
C ARG A 36 -12.43 2.30 -11.37
N THR A 37 -11.11 2.39 -11.38
CA THR A 37 -10.29 2.79 -10.22
C THR A 37 -9.94 4.26 -10.22
N ASP A 38 -10.15 5.01 -11.30
CA ASP A 38 -9.87 6.45 -11.40
C ASP A 38 -10.57 7.27 -10.30
N ARG A 39 -11.81 6.93 -9.97
CA ARG A 39 -12.53 7.57 -8.85
C ARG A 39 -11.83 7.39 -7.49
N PHE A 40 -11.01 6.35 -7.34
CA PHE A 40 -10.23 6.10 -6.12
C PHE A 40 -8.81 6.67 -6.21
N MET A 41 -8.38 7.21 -7.36
CA MET A 41 -7.04 7.80 -7.51
C MET A 41 -6.88 9.04 -6.65
N VAL A 42 -7.93 9.88 -6.51
CA VAL A 42 -7.92 11.05 -5.62
C VAL A 42 -7.68 10.62 -4.17
N PHE A 43 -8.30 9.53 -3.73
CA PHE A 43 -8.09 8.95 -2.41
C PHE A 43 -6.65 8.44 -2.26
N ARG A 44 -6.15 7.62 -3.20
CA ARG A 44 -4.78 7.11 -3.17
C ARG A 44 -3.74 8.21 -3.15
N ARG A 45 -3.95 9.26 -3.96
CA ARG A 45 -3.06 10.43 -3.97
C ARG A 45 -2.96 11.06 -2.59
N ARG A 46 -4.08 11.25 -1.89
CA ARG A 46 -4.06 11.80 -0.53
C ARG A 46 -3.29 10.92 0.46
N VAL A 47 -3.42 9.59 0.36
CA VAL A 47 -2.66 8.67 1.23
C VAL A 47 -1.17 8.74 0.91
N VAL A 48 -0.78 8.79 -0.37
CA VAL A 48 0.62 8.93 -0.78
C VAL A 48 1.18 10.31 -0.42
N ASP A 49 0.41 11.38 -0.59
CA ASP A 49 0.84 12.74 -0.22
C ASP A 49 1.11 12.87 1.29
N ALA A 50 0.37 12.12 2.12
CA ALA A 50 0.56 12.11 3.56
C ALA A 50 1.88 11.44 4.02
N LEU A 51 2.60 10.75 3.13
CA LEU A 51 3.93 10.19 3.41
C LEU A 51 5.05 11.25 3.40
N ASP A 52 4.80 12.46 2.91
CA ASP A 52 5.81 13.53 2.80
C ASP A 52 7.14 13.05 2.17
N LEU A 53 7.02 12.29 1.06
CA LEU A 53 8.14 11.65 0.38
C LEU A 53 9.04 12.65 -0.32
N ARG A 54 10.33 12.30 -0.40
CA ARG A 54 11.36 13.06 -1.10
C ARG A 54 11.99 12.25 -2.23
N THR A 55 12.53 12.92 -3.21
CA THR A 55 13.33 12.27 -4.25
C THR A 55 14.45 11.45 -3.61
N GLY A 56 14.59 10.20 -4.04
CA GLY A 56 15.60 9.28 -3.52
C GLY A 56 15.15 8.44 -2.32
N ASP A 57 13.91 8.61 -1.80
CA ASP A 57 13.42 7.79 -0.70
C ASP A 57 13.17 6.34 -1.11
N LEU A 58 13.39 5.44 -0.16
CA LEU A 58 13.02 4.04 -0.26
C LEU A 58 11.68 3.82 0.46
N VAL A 59 10.69 3.36 -0.28
CA VAL A 59 9.31 3.20 0.19
C VAL A 59 8.88 1.74 0.14
N VAL A 60 8.25 1.27 1.20
CA VAL A 60 7.58 -0.04 1.24
C VAL A 60 6.10 0.16 0.92
N ASP A 61 5.60 -0.42 -0.18
CA ASP A 61 4.18 -0.48 -0.52
C ASP A 61 3.61 -1.81 -0.02
N VAL A 62 2.94 -1.76 1.14
CA VAL A 62 2.50 -2.95 1.90
C VAL A 62 1.13 -3.39 1.43
N GLY A 63 1.04 -4.61 0.88
CA GLY A 63 -0.16 -5.09 0.20
C GLY A 63 -0.41 -4.32 -1.09
N CYS A 64 0.63 -4.19 -1.93
CA CYS A 64 0.63 -3.35 -3.13
C CYS A 64 -0.44 -3.72 -4.16
N GLY A 65 -1.01 -4.94 -4.08
CA GLY A 65 -1.97 -5.46 -5.03
C GLY A 65 -1.44 -5.39 -6.47
N SER A 66 -2.24 -4.84 -7.36
CA SER A 66 -1.87 -4.63 -8.77
C SER A 66 -0.98 -3.40 -9.03
N GLY A 67 -0.45 -2.77 -7.98
CA GLY A 67 0.48 -1.64 -8.08
C GLY A 67 -0.17 -0.29 -8.41
N LEU A 68 -1.40 -0.05 -7.98
CA LEU A 68 -2.13 1.20 -8.29
C LEU A 68 -1.54 2.45 -7.60
N CYS A 69 -0.79 2.28 -6.50
CA CYS A 69 -0.10 3.39 -5.85
C CYS A 69 1.27 3.69 -6.49
N MET A 70 1.86 2.75 -7.24
CA MET A 70 3.21 2.91 -7.81
C MET A 70 3.39 4.17 -8.67
N PRO A 71 2.46 4.56 -9.57
CA PRO A 71 2.64 5.80 -10.34
C PRO A 71 2.77 7.03 -9.44
N LEU A 72 2.00 7.08 -8.35
CA LEU A 72 2.02 8.18 -7.39
C LEU A 72 3.31 8.18 -6.56
N LEU A 73 3.79 7.00 -6.16
CA LEU A 73 5.07 6.85 -5.46
C LEU A 73 6.23 7.27 -6.36
N GLN A 74 6.26 6.80 -7.62
CA GLN A 74 7.29 7.17 -8.60
C GLN A 74 7.34 8.68 -8.86
N GLU A 75 6.18 9.35 -8.92
CA GLU A 75 6.09 10.81 -9.06
C GLU A 75 6.82 11.54 -7.92
N LYS A 76 6.79 11.00 -6.69
CA LYS A 76 7.39 11.61 -5.50
C LYS A 76 8.88 11.27 -5.35
N ILE A 77 9.23 9.99 -5.48
CA ILE A 77 10.60 9.54 -5.18
C ILE A 77 11.55 9.65 -6.37
N GLY A 78 11.03 9.76 -7.59
CA GLY A 78 11.81 9.83 -8.82
C GLY A 78 12.59 8.54 -9.11
N THR A 79 13.49 8.61 -10.09
CA THR A 79 14.32 7.48 -10.52
C THR A 79 15.44 7.12 -9.53
N GLU A 80 15.77 8.02 -8.63
CA GLU A 80 16.79 7.80 -7.59
C GLU A 80 16.21 7.07 -6.36
N GLY A 81 14.89 7.17 -6.16
CA GLY A 81 14.19 6.42 -5.11
C GLY A 81 13.98 4.97 -5.47
N PHE A 82 13.43 4.20 -4.53
CA PHE A 82 13.18 2.78 -4.72
C PHE A 82 11.86 2.35 -4.06
N ILE A 83 11.10 1.46 -4.71
CA ILE A 83 9.88 0.87 -4.17
C ILE A 83 10.13 -0.60 -3.85
N ILE A 84 9.83 -1.03 -2.62
CA ILE A 84 9.68 -2.43 -2.25
C ILE A 84 8.18 -2.73 -2.17
N ALA A 85 7.66 -3.43 -3.16
CA ALA A 85 6.25 -3.78 -3.28
C ALA A 85 6.02 -5.18 -2.72
N ILE A 86 5.18 -5.28 -1.69
CA ILE A 86 4.89 -6.54 -0.97
C ILE A 86 3.45 -6.93 -1.18
N ASP A 87 3.20 -8.18 -1.54
CA ASP A 87 1.85 -8.77 -1.56
C ASP A 87 1.95 -10.30 -1.39
N GLU A 88 0.97 -10.92 -0.74
CA GLU A 88 0.92 -12.38 -0.60
C GLU A 88 0.39 -13.07 -1.88
N SER A 89 -0.26 -12.32 -2.76
CA SER A 89 -0.89 -12.82 -3.99
C SER A 89 0.05 -12.77 -5.19
N ARG A 90 0.47 -13.93 -5.68
CA ARG A 90 1.26 -14.05 -6.91
C ARG A 90 0.58 -13.36 -8.11
N SER A 91 -0.72 -13.56 -8.27
CA SER A 91 -1.48 -12.97 -9.39
C SER A 91 -1.46 -11.44 -9.33
N MET A 92 -1.60 -10.84 -8.15
CA MET A 92 -1.50 -9.39 -7.97
C MET A 92 -0.09 -8.87 -8.28
N LEU A 93 0.95 -9.54 -7.78
CA LEU A 93 2.34 -9.16 -8.07
C LEU A 93 2.68 -9.27 -9.56
N ASN A 94 2.15 -10.27 -10.26
CA ASN A 94 2.36 -10.40 -11.71
C ASN A 94 1.78 -9.19 -12.46
N ILE A 95 0.62 -8.72 -12.05
CA ILE A 95 -0.01 -7.51 -12.59
C ILE A 95 0.84 -6.26 -12.28
N ALA A 96 1.31 -6.15 -11.06
CA ALA A 96 2.16 -5.04 -10.62
C ALA A 96 3.50 -5.01 -11.38
N ARG A 97 4.12 -6.17 -11.65
CA ARG A 97 5.33 -6.29 -12.49
C ARG A 97 5.07 -5.84 -13.91
N ALA A 98 4.00 -6.36 -14.55
CA ALA A 98 3.63 -5.96 -15.91
C ALA A 98 3.37 -4.44 -15.99
N ARG A 99 2.82 -3.83 -14.95
CA ARG A 99 2.69 -2.37 -14.83
C ARG A 99 4.04 -1.69 -14.79
N ALA A 100 4.97 -2.14 -13.95
CA ALA A 100 6.31 -1.57 -13.83
C ALA A 100 7.09 -1.68 -15.14
N GLU A 101 7.02 -2.83 -15.81
CA GLU A 101 7.63 -3.05 -17.14
C GLU A 101 7.05 -2.11 -18.20
N ARG A 102 5.71 -1.97 -18.25
CA ARG A 102 5.03 -1.08 -19.19
C ARG A 102 5.46 0.38 -19.05
N PHE A 103 5.73 0.83 -17.83
CA PHE A 103 6.16 2.20 -17.56
C PHE A 103 7.70 2.35 -17.52
N GLY A 104 8.45 1.27 -17.70
CA GLY A 104 9.92 1.28 -17.69
C GLY A 104 10.54 1.55 -16.32
N TRP A 105 9.83 1.24 -15.22
CA TRP A 105 10.35 1.44 -13.87
C TRP A 105 11.32 0.30 -13.49
N SER A 106 12.61 0.61 -13.40
CA SER A 106 13.66 -0.32 -12.98
C SER A 106 14.00 -0.24 -11.48
N ASN A 107 13.38 0.70 -10.76
CA ASN A 107 13.59 0.96 -9.35
C ASN A 107 12.46 0.42 -8.45
N VAL A 108 11.89 -0.72 -8.84
CA VAL A 108 10.86 -1.44 -8.07
C VAL A 108 11.30 -2.88 -7.86
N SER A 109 11.21 -3.39 -6.64
CA SER A 109 11.31 -4.81 -6.36
C SER A 109 9.98 -5.36 -5.81
N PHE A 110 9.75 -6.66 -6.03
CA PHE A 110 8.51 -7.32 -5.67
C PHE A 110 8.81 -8.50 -4.75
N ILE A 111 8.23 -8.49 -3.56
CA ILE A 111 8.36 -9.55 -2.56
C ILE A 111 7.02 -10.25 -2.38
N MET A 112 6.99 -11.55 -2.65
CA MET A 112 5.80 -12.37 -2.40
C MET A 112 5.88 -12.96 -1.00
N ALA A 113 5.27 -12.25 -0.04
CA ALA A 113 5.22 -12.68 1.35
C ALA A 113 4.03 -12.04 2.08
N PRO A 114 3.50 -12.66 3.14
CA PRO A 114 2.63 -11.99 4.08
C PRO A 114 3.37 -10.84 4.78
N ALA A 115 2.70 -9.71 4.99
CA ALA A 115 3.29 -8.57 5.69
C ALA A 115 3.77 -8.89 7.11
N ALA A 116 3.24 -9.96 7.74
CA ALA A 116 3.65 -10.43 9.07
C ALA A 116 5.00 -11.18 9.07
N GLU A 117 5.48 -11.64 7.91
CA GLU A 117 6.61 -12.57 7.79
C GLU A 117 7.71 -12.03 6.86
N VAL A 118 7.44 -10.95 6.12
CA VAL A 118 8.42 -10.39 5.20
C VAL A 118 9.63 -9.86 5.93
N ASP A 119 10.81 -10.13 5.36
CA ASP A 119 12.08 -9.55 5.78
C ASP A 119 12.53 -8.54 4.72
N LEU A 120 12.76 -7.30 5.14
CA LEU A 120 13.19 -6.22 4.25
C LEU A 120 14.71 -6.22 4.13
N PRO A 121 15.25 -6.05 2.92
CA PRO A 121 16.70 -6.11 2.70
C PRO A 121 17.44 -4.91 3.31
N VAL A 122 16.74 -3.82 3.62
CA VAL A 122 17.29 -2.58 4.20
C VAL A 122 16.20 -1.80 4.93
N ASP A 123 16.61 -0.93 5.84
CA ASP A 123 15.71 0.01 6.54
C ASP A 123 15.11 1.00 5.55
N ALA A 124 13.79 1.08 5.50
CA ALA A 124 13.09 1.95 4.58
C ALA A 124 12.83 3.35 5.17
N ASP A 125 12.71 4.33 4.27
CA ASP A 125 12.40 5.72 4.61
C ASP A 125 10.91 5.95 4.86
N ALA A 126 10.04 5.11 4.26
CA ALA A 126 8.60 5.21 4.42
C ALA A 126 7.88 3.87 4.20
N ALA A 127 6.67 3.75 4.74
CA ALA A 127 5.75 2.64 4.47
C ALA A 127 4.34 3.14 4.18
N LEU A 128 3.73 2.58 3.12
CA LEU A 128 2.37 2.85 2.67
C LEU A 128 1.46 1.66 2.97
N PHE A 129 0.32 1.92 3.62
CA PHE A 129 -0.78 0.96 3.82
C PHE A 129 -2.04 1.52 3.15
N CYS A 130 -2.21 1.28 1.86
CA CYS A 130 -3.32 1.86 1.09
C CYS A 130 -4.37 0.83 0.71
N ALA A 131 -5.58 0.95 1.27
CA ALA A 131 -6.71 0.03 1.06
C ALA A 131 -6.42 -1.43 1.48
N VAL A 132 -5.64 -1.62 2.52
CA VAL A 132 -5.20 -2.91 3.08
C VAL A 132 -5.71 -3.12 4.50
N HIS A 133 -7.03 -3.03 4.67
CA HIS A 133 -7.69 -3.08 5.98
C HIS A 133 -7.25 -4.31 6.81
N ASP A 134 -7.25 -5.49 6.20
CA ASP A 134 -6.88 -6.73 6.88
C ASP A 134 -5.41 -6.76 7.34
N ILE A 135 -4.51 -5.99 6.71
CA ILE A 135 -3.10 -5.91 7.08
C ILE A 135 -2.89 -4.90 8.20
N VAL A 136 -3.42 -3.66 8.04
CA VAL A 136 -3.21 -2.57 9.01
C VAL A 136 -3.86 -2.86 10.36
N ARG A 137 -4.82 -3.78 10.40
CA ARG A 137 -5.51 -4.23 11.62
C ARG A 137 -4.83 -5.40 12.34
N ARG A 138 -3.82 -6.03 11.73
CA ARG A 138 -3.10 -7.16 12.33
C ARG A 138 -1.87 -6.66 13.10
N PRO A 139 -1.81 -6.81 14.44
CA PRO A 139 -0.66 -6.34 15.23
C PRO A 139 0.67 -6.93 14.77
N HIS A 140 0.69 -8.22 14.38
CA HIS A 140 1.89 -8.87 13.85
C HIS A 140 2.39 -8.23 12.56
N SER A 141 1.50 -7.95 11.59
CA SER A 141 1.86 -7.33 10.32
C SER A 141 2.39 -5.91 10.53
N VAL A 142 1.69 -5.11 11.34
CA VAL A 142 2.10 -3.73 11.64
C VAL A 142 3.45 -3.72 12.35
N ARG A 143 3.61 -4.54 13.39
CA ARG A 143 4.87 -4.64 14.14
C ARG A 143 6.02 -5.04 13.22
N ASN A 144 5.84 -6.09 12.40
CA ASN A 144 6.88 -6.59 11.51
C ASN A 144 7.36 -5.51 10.55
N ILE A 145 6.43 -4.82 9.87
CA ILE A 145 6.80 -3.76 8.93
C ILE A 145 7.46 -2.58 9.65
N VAL A 146 6.83 -2.05 10.72
CA VAL A 146 7.33 -0.83 11.38
C VAL A 146 8.70 -1.04 12.03
N SER A 147 8.98 -2.24 12.56
CA SER A 147 10.29 -2.55 13.17
C SER A 147 11.45 -2.57 12.17
N GLN A 148 11.17 -2.64 10.89
CA GLN A 148 12.16 -2.66 9.79
C GLN A 148 12.26 -1.29 9.07
N LEU A 149 11.59 -0.27 9.59
CA LEU A 149 11.72 1.10 9.10
C LEU A 149 12.77 1.85 9.92
N ARG A 150 13.44 2.80 9.29
CA ARG A 150 14.34 3.69 10.04
C ARG A 150 13.57 4.55 11.05
N ARG A 151 14.24 4.98 12.10
CA ARG A 151 13.67 5.95 13.04
C ARG A 151 13.27 7.25 12.34
N GLY A 152 12.08 7.73 12.63
CA GLY A 152 11.51 8.90 11.98
C GLY A 152 11.06 8.66 10.54
N ALA A 153 11.01 7.39 10.08
CA ALA A 153 10.42 7.04 8.78
C ALA A 153 8.95 7.44 8.75
N HIS A 154 8.50 7.90 7.59
CA HIS A 154 7.10 8.29 7.39
C HIS A 154 6.21 7.07 7.17
N VAL A 155 5.06 7.04 7.80
CA VAL A 155 4.07 5.97 7.60
C VAL A 155 2.72 6.60 7.32
N ALA A 156 2.05 6.13 6.28
CA ALA A 156 0.67 6.52 5.99
C ALA A 156 -0.20 5.29 5.78
N ALA A 157 -1.40 5.34 6.33
CA ALA A 157 -2.44 4.35 6.13
C ALA A 157 -3.72 5.02 5.65
N GLY A 158 -4.43 4.39 4.73
CA GLY A 158 -5.71 4.90 4.28
C GLY A 158 -6.62 3.79 3.76
N GLY A 159 -7.91 3.98 3.98
CA GLY A 159 -8.92 2.99 3.62
C GLY A 159 -10.34 3.43 3.96
N GLY A 160 -11.26 2.48 3.90
CA GLY A 160 -12.62 2.66 4.35
C GLY A 160 -12.74 2.60 5.88
N LYS A 161 -13.75 3.26 6.41
CA LYS A 161 -14.17 3.21 7.81
C LYS A 161 -15.68 3.40 7.94
N TRP A 162 -16.25 3.10 9.10
CA TRP A 162 -17.62 3.48 9.37
C TRP A 162 -17.77 5.00 9.46
N ALA A 163 -18.81 5.53 8.82
CA ALA A 163 -19.30 6.88 9.09
C ALA A 163 -19.94 6.94 10.47
N ALA A 164 -20.36 8.14 10.87
CA ALA A 164 -21.08 8.34 12.12
C ALA A 164 -22.26 7.34 12.29
N PRO A 165 -22.48 6.76 13.49
CA PRO A 165 -23.43 5.65 13.68
C PRO A 165 -24.86 5.93 13.23
N TRP A 166 -25.29 7.19 13.26
CA TRP A 166 -26.63 7.58 12.83
C TRP A 166 -26.82 7.61 11.30
N LEU A 167 -25.71 7.53 10.52
CA LEU A 167 -25.75 7.45 9.06
C LEU A 167 -25.95 6.00 8.57
N ILE A 168 -27.07 5.39 9.00
CA ILE A 168 -27.34 3.95 8.83
C ILE A 168 -27.28 3.53 7.35
N LEU A 169 -27.93 4.28 6.45
CA LEU A 169 -27.93 3.95 5.02
C LEU A 169 -26.54 4.07 4.39
N LEU A 170 -25.76 5.07 4.83
CA LEU A 170 -24.40 5.25 4.37
C LEU A 170 -23.51 4.09 4.86
N ASN A 171 -23.66 3.69 6.12
CA ASN A 171 -22.91 2.54 6.67
C ASN A 171 -23.33 1.21 6.02
N ALA A 172 -24.59 1.04 5.64
CA ALA A 172 -25.03 -0.11 4.85
C ALA A 172 -24.38 -0.14 3.45
N TYR A 173 -24.25 1.02 2.81
CA TYR A 173 -23.53 1.16 1.55
C TYR A 173 -22.03 0.85 1.71
N VAL A 174 -21.39 1.40 2.76
CA VAL A 174 -19.99 1.09 3.10
C VAL A 174 -19.78 -0.40 3.30
N ALA A 175 -20.68 -1.06 4.05
CA ALA A 175 -20.63 -2.52 4.26
C ALA A 175 -20.70 -3.28 2.93
N ALA A 176 -21.64 -2.93 2.06
CA ALA A 176 -21.81 -3.58 0.76
C ALA A 176 -20.57 -3.39 -0.14
N LEU A 177 -19.99 -2.19 -0.12
CA LEU A 177 -18.80 -1.85 -0.92
C LEU A 177 -17.55 -2.61 -0.47
N HIS A 178 -17.36 -2.79 0.85
CA HIS A 178 -16.11 -3.36 1.39
C HIS A 178 -16.19 -4.87 1.65
N ARG A 179 -17.41 -5.44 1.81
CA ARG A 179 -17.60 -6.88 2.07
C ARG A 179 -16.80 -7.82 1.16
N PRO A 180 -16.61 -7.57 -0.14
CA PRO A 180 -15.80 -8.44 -1.00
C PRO A 180 -14.29 -8.41 -0.69
N PHE A 181 -13.81 -7.38 0.03
CA PHE A 181 -12.38 -7.09 0.20
C PHE A 181 -11.90 -7.20 1.64
N VAL A 182 -12.81 -7.29 2.62
CA VAL A 182 -12.45 -7.40 4.05
C VAL A 182 -13.00 -8.68 4.64
N ARG A 183 -12.17 -9.37 5.41
CA ARG A 183 -12.58 -10.60 6.11
C ARG A 183 -13.45 -10.32 7.34
N SER A 184 -13.25 -9.17 7.98
CA SER A 184 -13.95 -8.72 9.17
C SER A 184 -14.06 -7.22 9.20
N PHE A 185 -15.19 -6.71 9.71
CA PHE A 185 -15.40 -5.28 10.01
C PHE A 185 -15.01 -4.90 11.44
N GLU A 186 -14.40 -5.80 12.18
CA GLU A 186 -13.90 -5.48 13.52
C GLU A 186 -12.93 -4.30 13.45
N GLY A 187 -13.16 -3.24 14.31
CA GLY A 187 -12.40 -2.00 14.34
C GLY A 187 -12.41 -1.17 13.06
N PHE A 188 -13.42 -1.34 12.23
CA PHE A 188 -13.62 -0.52 11.04
C PHE A 188 -14.02 0.94 11.37
N ASP A 189 -14.30 1.23 12.64
CA ASP A 189 -14.49 2.56 13.19
C ASP A 189 -13.17 3.35 13.32
N HIS A 190 -12.07 2.67 13.74
CA HIS A 190 -10.74 3.26 13.92
C HIS A 190 -9.65 2.33 13.35
N PRO A 191 -9.56 2.15 12.01
CA PRO A 191 -8.67 1.16 11.41
C PRO A 191 -7.18 1.39 11.69
N TRP A 192 -6.78 2.62 11.97
CA TRP A 192 -5.40 3.01 12.31
C TRP A 192 -5.00 2.72 13.76
N SER A 193 -5.93 2.27 14.62
CA SER A 193 -5.69 2.10 16.06
C SER A 193 -4.55 1.13 16.40
N VAL A 194 -4.27 0.16 15.55
CA VAL A 194 -3.16 -0.79 15.71
C VAL A 194 -1.83 -0.17 15.29
N LEU A 195 -1.84 0.74 14.32
CA LEU A 195 -0.65 1.42 13.80
C LEU A 195 -0.24 2.60 14.67
N ALA A 196 -1.20 3.38 15.16
CA ALA A 196 -0.96 4.62 15.90
C ALA A 196 0.03 4.51 17.08
N PRO A 197 0.04 3.43 17.90
CA PRO A 197 1.00 3.29 19.01
C PRO A 197 2.48 3.24 18.62
N TYR A 198 2.79 2.97 17.34
CA TYR A 198 4.15 2.92 16.82
C TYR A 198 4.63 4.26 16.25
N LEU A 199 3.75 5.25 16.19
CA LEU A 199 3.99 6.52 15.51
C LEU A 199 3.96 7.70 16.48
N GLU A 200 4.79 8.69 16.20
CA GLU A 200 4.73 10.05 16.75
C GLU A 200 4.06 10.98 15.73
N ASP A 201 3.51 12.11 16.20
CA ASP A 201 2.87 13.15 15.38
C ASP A 201 1.74 12.58 14.48
N VAL A 202 0.92 11.72 15.05
CA VAL A 202 -0.17 11.08 14.30
C VAL A 202 -1.24 12.11 13.93
N ASP A 203 -1.45 12.30 12.64
CA ASP A 203 -2.58 13.05 12.08
C ASP A 203 -3.57 12.10 11.42
N VAL A 204 -4.86 12.34 11.65
CA VAL A 204 -5.94 11.55 11.05
C VAL A 204 -6.96 12.46 10.40
N THR A 205 -7.06 12.38 9.10
CA THR A 205 -8.05 13.11 8.30
C THR A 205 -9.15 12.17 7.84
N GLU A 206 -10.40 12.49 8.18
CA GLU A 206 -11.58 11.78 7.64
C GLU A 206 -11.95 12.31 6.26
N MET A 207 -12.43 11.42 5.42
CA MET A 207 -12.77 11.69 4.03
C MET A 207 -14.17 11.18 3.70
N VAL A 208 -14.78 11.74 2.64
CA VAL A 208 -16.01 11.22 2.04
C VAL A 208 -17.11 11.02 3.12
N LEU A 209 -17.50 12.10 3.79
CA LEU A 209 -18.52 12.08 4.87
C LEU A 209 -18.19 11.09 6.01
N GLY A 210 -16.89 10.90 6.30
CA GLY A 210 -16.43 10.01 7.36
C GLY A 210 -16.41 8.52 6.99
N THR A 211 -16.56 8.16 5.69
CA THR A 211 -16.48 6.75 5.24
C THR A 211 -15.08 6.32 4.83
N GLY A 212 -14.14 7.25 4.78
CA GLY A 212 -12.74 7.00 4.50
C GLY A 212 -11.85 7.74 5.49
N TYR A 213 -10.59 7.32 5.57
CA TYR A 213 -9.59 7.95 6.42
C TYR A 213 -8.22 7.97 5.74
N VAL A 214 -7.41 8.93 6.14
CA VAL A 214 -5.96 8.95 5.96
C VAL A 214 -5.36 9.19 7.34
N ALA A 215 -4.52 8.27 7.80
CA ALA A 215 -3.76 8.41 9.04
C ALA A 215 -2.28 8.39 8.68
N ALA A 216 -1.51 9.35 9.17
CA ALA A 216 -0.08 9.44 8.92
C ALA A 216 0.67 9.86 10.18
N GLY A 217 1.96 9.50 10.24
CA GLY A 217 2.84 9.85 11.33
C GLY A 217 4.26 9.40 11.04
N ARG A 218 5.13 9.51 12.03
CA ARG A 218 6.53 9.09 11.93
C ARG A 218 6.83 7.99 12.94
N VAL A 219 7.64 7.02 12.52
CA VAL A 219 8.08 5.95 13.43
C VAL A 219 8.73 6.55 14.68
N ALA A 220 8.20 6.17 15.85
CA ALA A 220 8.65 6.68 17.14
C ALA A 220 10.16 6.42 17.36
N ARG A 221 10.77 7.31 18.15
CA ARG A 221 12.22 7.28 18.46
C ARG A 221 12.61 6.16 19.41
#